data_b47fc71eee44962d4718be880dae445c
#
_entry.id   b47fc71eee44962d4718be880dae445c
#
_cell.length_a   1.000
_cell.length_b   1.000
_cell.length_c   1.000
_cell.angle_alpha   90.00
_cell.angle_beta   90.00
_cell.angle_gamma   90.00
#
_symmetry.space_group_name_H-M   'P 1'
#
loop_
_entity.id
_entity.type
_entity.pdbx_description
1 polymer ?
#
loop_
_entity_poly.entity_id
_entity_poly.type
_entity_poly.pdbx_seq_one_letter_code
_entity_poly.pdbx_strand_id
1 'polypeptide(L)'
;FAVGGILHKKLPGSAVIEQKINDRQFTLPLGAFPTLKFQYEFINREFEDFGTREDLLCPYYNKDAQNCGIWEFRGVVCTTYHCTSDRGKSGQARWSQLSNYLSYIEMSLAEECLVQLDFSPRDISDQLTFLNRTEWSTAETTQEMLSAPEFKSFWNGYTDYKEFYAKCYNHV
;
A
#
# COMPACT_ATOMS: atom_id res chain seq x y z
N PHE A 1 9.33 -2.41 4.43
CA PHE A 1 9.25 -3.25 5.63
C PHE A 1 8.05 -4.22 5.61
N ALA A 2 6.79 -3.74 5.63
CA ALA A 2 5.60 -4.60 5.73
C ALA A 2 5.52 -5.67 4.62
N VAL A 3 5.74 -5.30 3.36
CA VAL A 3 5.76 -6.24 2.22
C VAL A 3 6.82 -7.33 2.43
N GLY A 4 8.03 -6.96 2.85
CA GLY A 4 9.09 -7.91 3.16
C GLY A 4 8.71 -8.89 4.27
N GLY A 5 8.10 -8.41 5.35
CA GLY A 5 7.61 -9.24 6.45
C GLY A 5 6.54 -10.24 6.03
N ILE A 6 5.57 -9.80 5.19
CA ILE A 6 4.53 -10.67 4.63
C ILE A 6 5.15 -11.81 3.81
N LEU A 7 6.10 -11.49 2.93
CA LEU A 7 6.78 -12.46 2.07
C LEU A 7 7.69 -13.39 2.89
N HIS A 8 8.47 -12.84 3.83
CA HIS A 8 9.39 -13.61 4.68
C HIS A 8 8.66 -14.63 5.55
N LYS A 9 7.58 -14.24 6.20
CA LYS A 9 6.76 -15.11 7.04
C LYS A 9 5.79 -16.00 6.26
N LYS A 10 5.72 -15.86 4.95
CA LYS A 10 4.80 -16.62 4.07
C LYS A 10 3.36 -16.57 4.58
N LEU A 11 2.89 -15.37 4.94
CA LEU A 11 1.52 -15.19 5.40
C LEU A 11 0.52 -15.57 4.29
N PRO A 12 -0.75 -15.87 4.61
CA PRO A 12 -1.76 -16.22 3.61
C PRO A 12 -1.90 -15.20 2.47
N GLY A 13 -1.67 -13.91 2.76
CA GLY A 13 -1.68 -12.85 1.76
C GLY A 13 -0.42 -12.72 0.89
N SER A 14 0.61 -13.54 1.09
CA SER A 14 1.86 -13.48 0.30
C SER A 14 1.63 -13.70 -1.19
N ALA A 15 0.74 -14.62 -1.56
CA ALA A 15 0.42 -14.91 -2.95
C ALA A 15 -0.16 -13.67 -3.67
N VAL A 16 -0.98 -12.88 -2.98
CA VAL A 16 -1.52 -11.62 -3.52
C VAL A 16 -0.40 -10.60 -3.76
N ILE A 17 0.53 -10.47 -2.82
CA ILE A 17 1.70 -9.58 -2.98
C ILE A 17 2.57 -10.04 -4.16
N GLU A 18 2.84 -11.33 -4.27
CA GLU A 18 3.63 -11.88 -5.37
C GLU A 18 2.96 -11.64 -6.72
N GLN A 19 1.65 -11.82 -6.80
CA GLN A 19 0.89 -11.53 -8.01
C GLN A 19 0.96 -10.04 -8.35
N LYS A 20 0.75 -9.14 -7.38
CA LYS A 20 0.85 -7.69 -7.59
C LYS A 20 2.23 -7.28 -8.13
N ILE A 21 3.30 -7.88 -7.62
CA ILE A 21 4.66 -7.65 -8.12
C ILE A 21 4.79 -8.10 -9.58
N ASN A 22 4.36 -9.33 -9.88
CA ASN A 22 4.48 -9.92 -11.22
C ASN A 22 3.67 -9.14 -12.26
N ASP A 23 2.47 -8.69 -11.88
CA ASP A 23 1.55 -7.94 -12.74
C ASP A 23 1.82 -6.44 -12.73
N ARG A 24 2.83 -5.96 -12.01
CA ARG A 24 3.16 -4.53 -11.87
C ARG A 24 1.98 -3.70 -11.34
N GLN A 25 1.19 -4.28 -10.44
CA GLN A 25 -0.01 -3.65 -9.88
C GLN A 25 0.35 -2.67 -8.75
N PHE A 26 0.91 -1.51 -9.12
CA PHE A 26 1.27 -0.45 -8.18
C PHE A 26 2.13 -0.92 -7.00
N THR A 27 3.08 -1.81 -7.29
CA THR A 27 4.16 -2.19 -6.37
C THR A 27 5.38 -1.35 -6.70
N LEU A 28 5.83 -0.58 -5.73
CA LEU A 28 6.95 0.35 -5.81
C LEU A 28 7.97 0.00 -4.71
N PRO A 29 9.21 0.45 -4.79
CA PRO A 29 10.16 0.32 -3.67
C PRO A 29 9.60 0.77 -2.33
N LEU A 30 8.79 1.84 -2.29
CA LEU A 30 8.10 2.30 -1.08
C LEU A 30 7.06 1.31 -0.53
N GLY A 31 6.49 0.42 -1.36
CA GLY A 31 5.49 -0.55 -0.91
C GLY A 31 4.52 -1.02 -1.99
N ALA A 32 3.48 -1.73 -1.56
CA ALA A 32 2.39 -2.20 -2.41
C ALA A 32 1.12 -1.36 -2.16
N PHE A 33 0.67 -0.68 -3.19
CA PHE A 33 -0.43 0.29 -3.12
C PHE A 33 -1.67 -0.22 -3.88
N PRO A 34 -2.86 0.32 -3.62
CA PRO A 34 -4.04 0.09 -4.44
C PRO A 34 -3.81 0.61 -5.87
N THR A 35 -4.42 -0.03 -6.85
CA THR A 35 -4.42 0.47 -8.23
C THR A 35 -5.14 1.81 -8.34
N LEU A 36 -4.85 2.63 -9.35
CA LEU A 36 -5.55 3.91 -9.54
C LEU A 36 -7.05 3.70 -9.77
N LYS A 37 -7.42 2.65 -10.50
CA LYS A 37 -8.82 2.25 -10.66
C LYS A 37 -9.49 2.01 -9.31
N PHE A 38 -8.88 1.22 -8.43
CA PHE A 38 -9.43 0.96 -7.10
C PHE A 38 -9.54 2.24 -6.27
N GLN A 39 -8.52 3.10 -6.30
CA GLN A 39 -8.53 4.37 -5.56
C GLN A 39 -9.67 5.27 -6.05
N TYR A 40 -9.85 5.39 -7.38
CA TYR A 40 -10.91 6.18 -7.98
C TYR A 40 -12.31 5.66 -7.59
N GLU A 41 -12.54 4.36 -7.73
CA GLU A 41 -13.81 3.72 -7.34
C GLU A 41 -14.07 3.86 -5.85
N PHE A 42 -13.03 3.71 -5.01
CA PHE A 42 -13.17 3.83 -3.57
C PHE A 42 -13.51 5.26 -3.11
N ILE A 43 -12.94 6.28 -3.76
CA ILE A 43 -13.22 7.69 -3.43
C ILE A 43 -14.64 8.07 -3.87
N ASN A 44 -15.10 7.58 -5.02
CA ASN A 44 -16.40 7.92 -5.59
C ASN A 44 -17.54 6.96 -5.18
N ARG A 45 -17.29 6.03 -4.24
CA ARG A 45 -18.33 5.10 -3.79
C ARG A 45 -19.41 5.79 -2.99
N GLU A 46 -20.64 5.25 -3.06
CA GLU A 46 -21.71 5.61 -2.14
C GLU A 46 -21.46 5.00 -0.76
N PHE A 47 -22.10 5.56 0.27
CA PHE A 47 -21.90 5.05 1.64
C PHE A 47 -22.35 3.60 1.80
N GLU A 48 -23.44 3.22 1.12
CA GLU A 48 -24.01 1.88 1.13
C GLU A 48 -23.11 0.82 0.44
N ASP A 49 -22.21 1.26 -0.41
CA ASP A 49 -21.25 0.37 -1.10
C ASP A 49 -20.20 -0.22 -0.15
N PHE A 50 -19.97 0.43 0.99
CA PHE A 50 -18.93 0.01 1.91
C PHE A 50 -19.22 -1.38 2.51
N GLY A 51 -18.32 -2.33 2.24
CA GLY A 51 -18.43 -3.72 2.69
C GLY A 51 -19.40 -4.59 1.88
N THR A 52 -20.09 -4.06 0.86
CA THR A 52 -21.07 -4.78 0.04
C THR A 52 -20.59 -4.98 -1.40
N ARG A 53 -19.86 -4.04 -1.97
CA ARG A 53 -19.30 -4.17 -3.32
C ARG A 53 -18.06 -5.08 -3.32
N GLU A 54 -18.12 -6.16 -4.10
CA GLU A 54 -17.02 -7.15 -4.18
C GLU A 54 -15.74 -6.59 -4.78
N ASP A 55 -15.85 -5.69 -5.75
CA ASP A 55 -14.73 -5.04 -6.42
C ASP A 55 -13.98 -4.04 -5.50
N LEU A 56 -14.59 -3.63 -4.40
CA LEU A 56 -14.00 -2.79 -3.36
C LEU A 56 -13.54 -3.56 -2.12
N LEU A 57 -13.65 -4.88 -2.12
CA LEU A 57 -13.11 -5.70 -1.03
C LEU A 57 -11.58 -5.65 -1.03
N CYS A 58 -11.03 -5.63 0.18
CA CYS A 58 -9.57 -5.70 0.36
C CYS A 58 -9.03 -7.00 -0.27
N PRO A 59 -8.03 -6.94 -1.16
CA PRO A 59 -7.49 -8.13 -1.81
C PRO A 59 -6.82 -9.13 -0.85
N TYR A 60 -6.51 -8.68 0.36
CA TYR A 60 -5.93 -9.53 1.41
C TYR A 60 -6.98 -10.15 2.34
N TYR A 61 -8.26 -9.87 2.11
CA TYR A 61 -9.34 -10.47 2.90
C TYR A 61 -9.64 -11.88 2.40
N ASN A 62 -9.51 -12.86 3.28
CA ASN A 62 -9.87 -14.24 3.02
C ASN A 62 -11.35 -14.44 3.33
N LYS A 63 -12.17 -14.63 2.28
CA LYS A 63 -13.62 -14.81 2.41
C LYS A 63 -13.99 -16.09 3.17
N ASP A 64 -13.25 -17.18 2.94
CA ASP A 64 -13.56 -18.47 3.55
C ASP A 64 -13.23 -18.48 5.05
N ALA A 65 -12.06 -17.97 5.41
CA ALA A 65 -11.60 -17.86 6.78
C ALA A 65 -12.14 -16.61 7.51
N GLN A 66 -12.79 -15.69 6.79
CA GLN A 66 -13.31 -14.42 7.30
C GLN A 66 -12.27 -13.60 8.08
N ASN A 67 -11.03 -13.58 7.58
CA ASN A 67 -9.92 -12.90 8.25
C ASN A 67 -9.01 -12.17 7.27
N CYS A 68 -8.06 -11.40 7.82
CA CYS A 68 -7.05 -10.68 7.06
C CYS A 68 -5.81 -11.55 6.85
N GLY A 69 -5.46 -11.82 5.58
CA GLY A 69 -4.30 -12.63 5.20
C GLY A 69 -2.94 -11.97 5.49
N ILE A 70 -2.91 -10.68 5.89
CA ILE A 70 -1.69 -9.94 6.22
C ILE A 70 -1.76 -9.32 7.63
N TRP A 71 -2.53 -9.90 8.53
CA TRP A 71 -2.88 -9.31 9.83
C TRP A 71 -1.70 -8.72 10.61
N GLU A 72 -0.56 -9.40 10.67
CA GLU A 72 0.62 -8.97 11.43
C GLU A 72 1.30 -7.72 10.83
N PHE A 73 1.18 -7.53 9.51
CA PHE A 73 1.84 -6.45 8.76
C PHE A 73 0.83 -5.50 8.09
N ARG A 74 -0.33 -5.32 8.73
CA ARG A 74 -1.30 -4.32 8.27
C ARG A 74 -0.72 -2.92 8.37
N GLY A 75 -0.86 -2.15 7.31
CA GLY A 75 -0.48 -0.74 7.32
C GLY A 75 -1.38 0.10 8.24
N VAL A 76 -0.96 1.32 8.48
CA VAL A 76 -1.61 2.27 9.38
C VAL A 76 -3.09 2.45 9.07
N VAL A 77 -3.46 2.56 7.81
CA VAL A 77 -4.87 2.71 7.40
C VAL A 77 -5.74 1.60 7.98
N CYS A 78 -5.26 0.35 7.97
CA CYS A 78 -6.00 -0.78 8.51
C CYS A 78 -5.98 -0.83 10.04
N THR A 79 -4.89 -0.42 10.67
CA THR A 79 -4.72 -0.49 12.13
C THR A 79 -5.43 0.63 12.87
N THR A 80 -5.61 1.78 12.21
CA THR A 80 -6.30 2.95 12.77
C THR A 80 -7.73 3.10 12.26
N TYR A 81 -8.18 2.25 11.32
CA TYR A 81 -9.53 2.29 10.81
C TYR A 81 -10.54 1.84 11.87
N HIS A 82 -11.59 2.62 12.01
CA HIS A 82 -12.69 2.32 12.93
C HIS A 82 -14.02 2.68 12.25
N CYS A 83 -14.97 1.80 12.35
CA CYS A 83 -16.32 2.01 11.78
C CYS A 83 -17.16 2.92 12.66
N THR A 84 -16.98 2.83 13.99
CA THR A 84 -17.75 3.60 14.98
C THR A 84 -16.82 4.19 16.04
N SER A 85 -17.21 5.32 16.60
CA SER A 85 -16.53 5.94 17.72
C SER A 85 -17.54 6.28 18.81
N ASP A 86 -17.44 5.64 19.96
CA ASP A 86 -18.24 5.87 21.17
C ASP A 86 -18.02 7.27 21.75
N ARG A 87 -16.95 7.93 21.35
CA ARG A 87 -16.62 9.30 21.76
C ARG A 87 -16.97 10.37 20.72
N GLY A 88 -17.74 9.99 19.69
CA GLY A 88 -18.17 10.89 18.63
C GLY A 88 -17.00 11.63 17.96
N LYS A 89 -17.18 12.92 17.68
CA LYS A 89 -16.16 13.74 16.98
C LYS A 89 -14.80 13.79 17.65
N SER A 90 -14.73 13.80 18.98
CA SER A 90 -13.46 13.83 19.71
C SER A 90 -12.69 12.51 19.57
N GLY A 91 -13.39 11.38 19.55
CA GLY A 91 -12.79 10.07 19.27
C GLY A 91 -12.28 9.97 17.84
N GLN A 92 -13.04 10.45 16.87
CA GLN A 92 -12.61 10.50 15.46
C GLN A 92 -11.37 11.36 15.29
N ALA A 93 -11.33 12.55 15.89
CA ALA A 93 -10.14 13.42 15.84
C ALA A 93 -8.89 12.75 16.42
N ARG A 94 -9.03 12.03 17.54
CA ARG A 94 -7.92 11.27 18.14
C ARG A 94 -7.40 10.17 17.20
N TRP A 95 -8.30 9.39 16.60
CA TRP A 95 -7.90 8.33 15.65
C TRP A 95 -7.22 8.90 14.41
N SER A 96 -7.72 10.03 13.89
CA SER A 96 -7.08 10.71 12.75
C SER A 96 -5.67 11.21 13.10
N GLN A 97 -5.48 11.79 14.28
CA GLN A 97 -4.14 12.22 14.73
C GLN A 97 -3.19 11.04 14.91
N LEU A 98 -3.67 9.92 15.48
CA LEU A 98 -2.88 8.70 15.61
C LEU A 98 -2.50 8.13 14.24
N SER A 99 -3.46 8.09 13.30
CA SER A 99 -3.22 7.67 11.92
C SER A 99 -2.13 8.50 11.26
N ASN A 100 -2.24 9.83 11.35
CA ASN A 100 -1.24 10.74 10.77
C ASN A 100 0.15 10.52 11.37
N TYR A 101 0.24 10.36 12.68
CA TYR A 101 1.52 10.11 13.37
C TYR A 101 2.14 8.78 12.95
N LEU A 102 1.36 7.70 12.91
CA LEU A 102 1.84 6.39 12.50
C LEU A 102 2.20 6.35 11.01
N SER A 103 1.43 7.04 10.16
CA SER A 103 1.76 7.18 8.73
C SER A 103 3.10 7.88 8.52
N TYR A 104 3.39 8.90 9.32
CA TYR A 104 4.70 9.55 9.28
C TYR A 104 5.82 8.57 9.63
N ILE A 105 5.63 7.73 10.66
CA ILE A 105 6.62 6.72 11.05
C ILE A 105 6.80 5.67 9.94
N GLU A 106 5.70 5.13 9.40
CA GLU A 106 5.77 4.15 8.30
C GLU A 106 6.53 4.71 7.08
N MET A 107 6.25 5.97 6.73
CA MET A 107 6.92 6.63 5.62
C MET A 107 8.41 6.85 5.90
N SER A 108 8.75 7.35 7.08
CA SER A 108 10.16 7.56 7.47
C SER A 108 10.97 6.27 7.45
N LEU A 109 10.39 5.16 7.91
CA LEU A 109 11.03 3.84 7.84
C LEU A 109 11.20 3.37 6.38
N ALA A 110 10.22 3.61 5.53
CA ALA A 110 10.31 3.26 4.12
C ALA A 110 11.40 4.08 3.41
N GLU A 111 11.46 5.38 3.66
CA GLU A 111 12.50 6.27 3.11
C GLU A 111 13.90 5.85 3.59
N GLU A 112 14.07 5.54 4.88
CA GLU A 112 15.32 5.05 5.42
C GLU A 112 15.77 3.76 4.73
N CYS A 113 14.87 2.79 4.54
CA CYS A 113 15.17 1.58 3.79
C CYS A 113 15.64 1.87 2.36
N LEU A 114 15.01 2.82 1.68
CA LEU A 114 15.39 3.20 0.32
C LEU A 114 16.78 3.85 0.27
N VAL A 115 17.07 4.75 1.21
CA VAL A 115 18.41 5.36 1.32
C VAL A 115 19.49 4.30 1.53
N GLN A 116 19.25 3.31 2.39
CA GLN A 116 20.18 2.19 2.64
C GLN A 116 20.35 1.26 1.42
N LEU A 117 19.41 1.30 0.49
CA LEU A 117 19.45 0.53 -0.76
C LEU A 117 19.81 1.41 -1.97
N ASP A 118 20.56 2.49 -1.74
CA ASP A 118 21.14 3.40 -2.74
C ASP A 118 20.13 4.15 -3.62
N PHE A 119 18.90 4.37 -3.12
CA PHE A 119 17.97 5.29 -3.78
C PHE A 119 18.35 6.73 -3.48
N SER A 120 18.40 7.56 -4.51
CA SER A 120 18.64 8.98 -4.34
C SER A 120 17.44 9.71 -3.76
N PRO A 121 17.60 10.87 -3.13
CA PRO A 121 16.48 11.71 -2.69
C PRO A 121 15.51 12.05 -3.84
N ARG A 122 16.00 12.13 -5.08
CA ARG A 122 15.18 12.36 -6.25
C ARG A 122 14.28 11.16 -6.57
N ASP A 123 14.85 9.94 -6.56
CA ASP A 123 14.08 8.71 -6.82
C ASP A 123 12.95 8.54 -5.79
N ILE A 124 13.21 8.87 -4.53
CA ILE A 124 12.22 8.85 -3.46
C ILE A 124 11.15 9.92 -3.70
N SER A 125 11.56 11.15 -4.00
CA SER A 125 10.64 12.26 -4.29
C SER A 125 9.74 11.97 -5.49
N ASP A 126 10.26 11.36 -6.54
CA ASP A 126 9.50 11.01 -7.74
C ASP A 126 8.42 9.97 -7.41
N GLN A 127 8.74 8.96 -6.59
CA GLN A 127 7.77 7.97 -6.10
C GLN A 127 6.68 8.60 -5.22
N LEU A 128 7.07 9.47 -4.28
CA LEU A 128 6.12 10.18 -3.42
C LEU A 128 5.21 11.10 -4.22
N THR A 129 5.74 11.82 -5.20
CA THR A 129 4.97 12.67 -6.10
C THR A 129 3.95 11.85 -6.89
N PHE A 130 4.36 10.69 -7.40
CA PHE A 130 3.47 9.77 -8.10
C PHE A 130 2.34 9.27 -7.20
N LEU A 131 2.63 8.88 -5.96
CA LEU A 131 1.64 8.34 -5.01
C LEU A 131 0.67 9.41 -4.49
N ASN A 132 1.12 10.65 -4.35
CA ASN A 132 0.34 11.76 -3.80
C ASN A 132 -0.42 12.57 -4.86
N ARG A 133 -0.47 12.12 -6.10
CA ARG A 133 -1.25 12.79 -7.14
C ARG A 133 -2.73 12.78 -6.77
N THR A 134 -3.37 13.92 -6.92
CA THR A 134 -4.81 14.11 -6.68
C THR A 134 -5.62 14.28 -7.97
N GLU A 135 -4.95 14.55 -9.08
CA GLU A 135 -5.56 14.73 -10.39
C GLU A 135 -5.17 13.57 -11.31
N TRP A 136 -6.16 12.89 -11.86
CA TRP A 136 -6.00 11.78 -12.78
C TRP A 136 -6.74 12.04 -14.08
N SER A 137 -6.12 11.71 -15.20
CA SER A 137 -6.82 11.68 -16.49
C SER A 137 -7.84 10.53 -16.52
N THR A 138 -8.82 10.63 -17.42
CA THR A 138 -9.82 9.55 -17.59
C THR A 138 -9.18 8.19 -17.89
N ALA A 139 -8.07 8.17 -18.62
CA ALA A 139 -7.34 6.93 -18.90
C ALA A 139 -6.70 6.33 -17.63
N GLU A 140 -6.18 7.17 -16.74
CA GLU A 140 -5.56 6.73 -15.48
C GLU A 140 -6.58 6.18 -14.49
N THR A 141 -7.82 6.69 -14.47
CA THR A 141 -8.88 6.21 -13.57
C THR A 141 -9.30 4.74 -13.84
N THR A 142 -8.89 4.17 -14.95
CA THR A 142 -9.10 2.76 -15.28
C THR A 142 -7.83 1.91 -15.18
N GLN A 143 -6.70 2.51 -14.79
CA GLN A 143 -5.41 1.85 -14.77
C GLN A 143 -5.29 0.86 -13.61
N GLU A 144 -4.99 -0.40 -13.93
CA GLU A 144 -4.79 -1.48 -12.97
C GLU A 144 -3.31 -1.84 -12.79
N MET A 145 -2.45 -1.51 -13.75
CA MET A 145 -1.01 -1.80 -13.70
C MET A 145 -0.17 -0.64 -14.23
N LEU A 146 1.04 -0.54 -13.76
CA LEU A 146 2.03 0.38 -14.31
C LEU A 146 2.52 -0.10 -15.67
N SER A 147 2.80 0.82 -16.58
CA SER A 147 3.50 0.48 -17.81
C SER A 147 4.90 -0.06 -17.49
N ALA A 148 5.45 -0.88 -18.39
CA ALA A 148 6.78 -1.46 -18.16
C ALA A 148 7.89 -0.39 -17.99
N PRO A 149 7.89 0.71 -18.76
CA PRO A 149 8.86 1.81 -18.54
C PRO A 149 8.70 2.49 -17.19
N GLU A 150 7.47 2.84 -16.77
CA GLU A 150 7.21 3.47 -15.46
C GLU A 150 7.64 2.57 -14.32
N PHE A 151 7.23 1.31 -14.35
CA PHE A 151 7.61 0.33 -13.34
C PHE A 151 9.13 0.24 -13.21
N LYS A 152 9.83 0.09 -14.34
CA LYS A 152 11.30 0.02 -14.37
C LYS A 152 11.96 1.29 -13.83
N SER A 153 11.43 2.47 -14.13
CA SER A 153 11.99 3.74 -13.67
C SER A 153 11.98 3.87 -12.15
N PHE A 154 10.90 3.41 -11.49
CA PHE A 154 10.80 3.46 -10.03
C PHE A 154 11.74 2.48 -9.31
N TRP A 155 12.10 1.37 -9.96
CA TRP A 155 12.89 0.33 -9.33
C TRP A 155 14.42 0.53 -9.40
N ASN A 156 14.88 1.62 -9.99
CA ASN A 156 16.30 2.02 -10.02
C ASN A 156 17.28 0.87 -10.35
N GLY A 157 16.91 0.03 -11.34
CA GLY A 157 17.71 -1.12 -11.78
C GLY A 157 17.55 -2.40 -10.96
N TYR A 158 16.85 -2.39 -9.86
CA TYR A 158 16.49 -3.63 -9.15
C TYR A 158 15.58 -4.50 -10.03
N THR A 159 15.91 -5.79 -10.10
CA THR A 159 15.16 -6.79 -10.87
C THR A 159 14.60 -7.91 -9.99
N ASP A 160 15.23 -8.19 -8.86
CA ASP A 160 14.69 -9.10 -7.85
C ASP A 160 13.96 -8.30 -6.77
N TYR A 161 12.68 -8.10 -7.00
CA TYR A 161 11.80 -7.32 -6.12
C TYR A 161 11.53 -8.00 -4.78
N LYS A 162 11.56 -9.35 -4.75
CA LYS A 162 11.38 -10.11 -3.51
C LYS A 162 12.60 -9.99 -2.61
N GLU A 163 13.79 -10.12 -3.18
CA GLU A 163 15.05 -9.89 -2.46
C GLU A 163 15.13 -8.46 -1.94
N PHE A 164 14.72 -7.48 -2.75
CA PHE A 164 14.67 -6.09 -2.33
C PHE A 164 13.82 -5.90 -1.07
N TYR A 165 12.58 -6.36 -1.07
CA TYR A 165 11.71 -6.26 0.09
C TYR A 165 12.21 -7.08 1.29
N ALA A 166 12.89 -8.21 1.07
CA ALA A 166 13.53 -8.96 2.13
C ALA A 166 14.67 -8.16 2.79
N LYS A 167 15.47 -7.44 2.01
CA LYS A 167 16.50 -6.52 2.53
C LYS A 167 15.88 -5.41 3.37
N CYS A 168 14.80 -4.77 2.89
CA CYS A 168 14.06 -3.76 3.68
C CYS A 168 13.56 -4.33 5.01
N TYR A 169 13.06 -5.56 5.02
CA TYR A 169 12.56 -6.19 6.26
C TYR A 169 13.67 -6.50 7.26
N ASN A 170 14.82 -6.94 6.78
CA ASN A 170 15.95 -7.30 7.65
C ASN A 170 16.72 -6.08 8.16
N HIS A 171 16.53 -4.91 7.54
CA HIS A 171 17.20 -3.67 7.94
C HIS A 171 16.53 -3.03 9.17
N VAL A 172 15.21 -3.17 9.31
CA VAL A 172 14.41 -2.62 10.42
C VAL A 172 14.30 -3.61 11.55
#